data_0543febf03b9627b8f0463e21c94d17f
#
_entry.id   0543febf03b9627b8f0463e21c94d17f
#
_cell.length_a   1.000
_cell.length_b   1.000
_cell.length_c   1.000
_cell.angle_alpha   90.00
_cell.angle_beta   90.00
_cell.angle_gamma   90.00
#
_symmetry.space_group_name_H-M   'P 1'
#
loop_
_entity.id
_entity.type
_entity.pdbx_description
1 polymer ?
#
loop_
_entity_poly.entity_id
_entity_poly.type
_entity_poly.pdbx_seq_one_letter_code
_entity_poly.pdbx_strand_id
1 'polypeptide(L)'
;VTILLTNKHVVNYDPNATMRFFLHLIDDNGETMEDNYQVEYSTKWIFHPEKDICFTYLIPLFVNIKMRTGKNVFFRACDEAMIYGSERLKELDVAESVSMIGYPTGLWDRLHNYPMFRHGFTASHPAYDFNENGIGLVDMACFPGSSGSPIFILDQNGYTNKKGTHYLGESRMIFLGVLFAGPTMNINGQITIVDIPTQQHAIAQSQTMINLGYYIKAYELLKFREIIKNDIDEDERRRSHEQNSH
;
A
#
# COMPACT_ATOMS: atom_id res chain seq x y z
N VAL A 1 16.13 4.46 -6.71
CA VAL A 1 15.88 3.02 -6.51
C VAL A 1 14.37 2.76 -6.50
N THR A 2 13.92 1.73 -7.20
CA THR A 2 12.50 1.32 -7.22
C THR A 2 12.30 0.15 -6.27
N ILE A 3 11.35 0.28 -5.36
CA ILE A 3 10.98 -0.74 -4.38
C ILE A 3 9.51 -1.14 -4.51
N LEU A 4 9.20 -2.37 -4.14
CA LEU A 4 7.83 -2.83 -3.90
C LEU A 4 7.59 -2.84 -2.39
N LEU A 5 6.54 -2.15 -1.97
CA LEU A 5 6.17 -1.99 -0.58
C LEU A 5 4.89 -2.75 -0.27
N THR A 6 4.83 -3.43 0.88
CA THR A 6 3.63 -4.11 1.39
C THR A 6 3.69 -4.28 2.90
N ASN A 7 2.67 -4.88 3.51
CA ASN A 7 2.70 -5.24 4.92
C ASN A 7 3.45 -6.57 5.14
N LYS A 8 4.07 -6.72 6.32
CA LYS A 8 4.77 -7.97 6.70
C LYS A 8 3.82 -9.17 6.75
N HIS A 9 2.58 -8.97 7.25
CA HIS A 9 1.60 -10.05 7.31
C HIS A 9 1.17 -10.53 5.91
N VAL A 10 1.24 -9.68 4.86
CA VAL A 10 0.94 -10.08 3.48
C VAL A 10 1.96 -11.08 2.94
N VAL A 11 3.19 -10.99 3.42
CA VAL A 11 4.26 -11.95 3.13
C VAL A 11 4.44 -12.99 4.27
N ASN A 12 3.41 -13.17 5.12
CA ASN A 12 3.40 -14.11 6.24
C ASN A 12 4.59 -13.94 7.21
N TYR A 13 5.14 -12.73 7.35
CA TYR A 13 6.35 -12.45 8.12
C TYR A 13 7.58 -13.28 7.68
N ASP A 14 7.56 -13.79 6.45
CA ASP A 14 8.68 -14.53 5.87
C ASP A 14 9.56 -13.59 5.03
N PRO A 15 10.82 -13.33 5.44
CA PRO A 15 11.74 -12.47 4.69
C PRO A 15 12.13 -13.04 3.32
N ASN A 16 11.82 -14.30 3.02
CA ASN A 16 12.10 -14.95 1.74
C ASN A 16 10.82 -15.34 0.98
N ALA A 17 9.68 -14.74 1.35
CA ALA A 17 8.40 -15.04 0.72
C ALA A 17 8.42 -14.78 -0.79
N THR A 18 7.80 -15.69 -1.53
CA THR A 18 7.54 -15.54 -2.98
C THR A 18 6.18 -14.89 -3.17
N MET A 19 6.12 -13.85 -4.00
CA MET A 19 4.87 -13.22 -4.40
C MET A 19 4.49 -13.56 -5.84
N ARG A 20 3.18 -13.67 -6.08
CA ARG A 20 2.61 -13.79 -7.43
C ARG A 20 1.72 -12.60 -7.70
N PHE A 21 1.92 -11.97 -8.86
CA PHE A 21 1.14 -10.82 -9.30
C PHE A 21 1.20 -10.67 -10.82
N PHE A 22 0.41 -9.76 -11.35
CA PHE A 22 0.35 -9.46 -12.77
C PHE A 22 0.91 -8.07 -13.04
N LEU A 23 1.59 -7.92 -14.16
CA LEU A 23 2.13 -6.66 -14.66
C LEU A 23 1.68 -6.45 -16.10
N HIS A 24 1.71 -5.20 -16.55
CA HIS A 24 1.69 -4.87 -17.97
C HIS A 24 3.11 -4.62 -18.46
N LEU A 25 3.35 -5.02 -19.70
CA LEU A 25 4.58 -4.71 -20.43
C LEU A 25 4.35 -3.51 -21.36
N ILE A 26 5.43 -2.89 -21.76
CA ILE A 26 5.43 -1.79 -22.73
C ILE A 26 5.91 -2.36 -24.06
N ASP A 27 5.15 -2.11 -25.13
CA ASP A 27 5.51 -2.50 -26.48
C ASP A 27 6.63 -1.63 -27.07
N ASP A 28 7.00 -1.93 -28.33
CA ASP A 28 8.08 -1.22 -29.02
C ASP A 28 7.73 0.23 -29.38
N ASN A 29 6.44 0.59 -29.33
CA ASN A 29 5.92 1.94 -29.55
C ASN A 29 5.85 2.76 -28.25
N GLY A 30 6.11 2.15 -27.10
CA GLY A 30 6.00 2.76 -25.77
C GLY A 30 4.60 2.70 -25.18
N GLU A 31 3.68 1.96 -25.80
CA GLU A 31 2.31 1.79 -25.32
C GLU A 31 2.20 0.59 -24.38
N THR A 32 1.29 0.69 -23.41
CA THR A 32 1.00 -0.41 -22.48
C THR A 32 0.29 -1.55 -23.23
N MET A 33 0.83 -2.76 -23.16
CA MET A 33 0.23 -3.94 -23.75
C MET A 33 -1.03 -4.35 -22.96
N GLU A 34 -2.06 -4.83 -23.68
CA GLU A 34 -3.31 -5.31 -23.06
C GLU A 34 -3.12 -6.62 -22.30
N ASP A 35 -2.19 -7.47 -22.75
CA ASP A 35 -1.94 -8.78 -22.14
C ASP A 35 -1.32 -8.66 -20.74
N ASN A 36 -1.85 -9.44 -19.80
CA ASN A 36 -1.33 -9.53 -18.44
C ASN A 36 -0.11 -10.47 -18.39
N TYR A 37 1.01 -9.97 -17.93
CA TYR A 37 2.21 -10.75 -17.69
C TYR A 37 2.26 -11.23 -16.24
N GLN A 38 2.09 -12.54 -16.03
CA GLN A 38 2.14 -13.13 -14.69
C GLN A 38 3.59 -13.25 -14.20
N VAL A 39 3.81 -12.83 -12.97
CA VAL A 39 5.12 -12.88 -12.31
C VAL A 39 5.02 -13.74 -11.05
N GLU A 40 6.03 -14.58 -10.87
CA GLU A 40 6.37 -15.19 -9.60
C GLU A 40 7.75 -14.67 -9.19
N TYR A 41 7.78 -13.92 -8.09
CA TYR A 41 8.97 -13.21 -7.64
C TYR A 41 9.39 -13.67 -6.25
N SER A 42 10.44 -14.49 -6.23
CA SER A 42 11.15 -14.89 -5.01
C SER A 42 12.25 -13.88 -4.73
N THR A 43 12.19 -13.24 -3.57
CA THR A 43 13.07 -12.14 -3.22
C THR A 43 13.29 -12.06 -1.72
N LYS A 44 14.23 -11.24 -1.30
CA LYS A 44 14.44 -10.90 0.11
C LYS A 44 13.60 -9.68 0.47
N TRP A 45 12.77 -9.82 1.49
CA TRP A 45 11.99 -8.73 2.07
C TRP A 45 12.76 -8.08 3.22
N ILE A 46 12.82 -6.77 3.22
CA ILE A 46 13.44 -5.97 4.27
C ILE A 46 12.33 -5.41 5.15
N PHE A 47 12.34 -5.79 6.41
CA PHE A 47 11.27 -5.47 7.36
C PHE A 47 11.56 -4.18 8.10
N HIS A 48 10.54 -3.32 8.24
CA HIS A 48 10.59 -2.20 9.16
C HIS A 48 10.75 -2.72 10.61
N PRO A 49 11.61 -2.11 11.45
CA PRO A 49 11.87 -2.63 12.80
C PRO A 49 10.63 -2.71 13.68
N GLU A 50 9.73 -1.72 13.60
CA GLU A 50 8.60 -1.57 14.52
C GLU A 50 7.23 -1.76 13.85
N LYS A 51 7.06 -1.35 12.59
CA LYS A 51 5.77 -1.32 11.90
C LYS A 51 5.55 -2.55 11.03
N ASP A 52 4.29 -2.87 10.81
CA ASP A 52 3.86 -3.96 9.92
C ASP A 52 3.98 -3.55 8.46
N ILE A 53 5.21 -3.26 8.02
CA ILE A 53 5.54 -2.85 6.66
C ILE A 53 6.91 -3.39 6.26
N CYS A 54 7.06 -3.76 5.00
CA CYS A 54 8.30 -4.26 4.43
C CYS A 54 8.42 -3.86 2.95
N PHE A 55 9.62 -3.95 2.43
CA PHE A 55 9.87 -3.69 1.01
C PHE A 55 10.84 -4.71 0.41
N THR A 56 10.86 -4.77 -0.91
CA THR A 56 11.89 -5.44 -1.70
C THR A 56 12.26 -4.60 -2.92
N TYR A 57 13.45 -4.84 -3.48
CA TYR A 57 13.93 -4.16 -4.69
C TYR A 57 13.28 -4.75 -5.95
N LEU A 58 12.80 -3.89 -6.86
CA LEU A 58 12.17 -4.31 -8.11
C LEU A 58 13.12 -4.33 -9.32
N ILE A 59 14.26 -3.68 -9.25
CA ILE A 59 15.19 -3.60 -10.38
C ILE A 59 15.62 -4.99 -10.87
N PRO A 60 15.98 -5.97 -10.00
CA PRO A 60 16.34 -7.31 -10.45
C PRO A 60 15.21 -8.00 -11.23
N LEU A 61 13.95 -7.81 -10.80
CA LEU A 61 12.78 -8.32 -11.50
C LEU A 61 12.64 -7.70 -12.88
N PHE A 62 12.73 -6.37 -12.98
CA PHE A 62 12.60 -5.64 -14.25
C PHE A 62 13.68 -6.05 -15.26
N VAL A 63 14.93 -6.19 -14.80
CA VAL A 63 16.03 -6.68 -15.63
C VAL A 63 15.75 -8.10 -16.14
N ASN A 64 15.29 -8.99 -15.26
CA ASN A 64 14.97 -10.38 -15.63
C ASN A 64 13.83 -10.43 -16.67
N ILE A 65 12.75 -9.68 -16.49
CA ILE A 65 11.64 -9.60 -17.44
C ILE A 65 12.15 -9.07 -18.80
N LYS A 66 12.94 -7.99 -18.79
CA LYS A 66 13.51 -7.46 -20.05
C LYS A 66 14.40 -8.46 -20.77
N MET A 67 15.22 -9.21 -20.04
CA MET A 67 16.08 -10.25 -20.63
C MET A 67 15.26 -11.39 -21.25
N ARG A 68 14.13 -11.76 -20.64
CA ARG A 68 13.27 -12.85 -21.11
C ARG A 68 12.34 -12.45 -22.26
N THR A 69 11.83 -11.23 -22.24
CA THR A 69 10.75 -10.78 -23.15
C THR A 69 11.20 -9.74 -24.17
N GLY A 70 12.38 -9.12 -23.97
CA GLY A 70 12.82 -7.94 -24.71
C GLY A 70 12.10 -6.66 -24.33
N LYS A 71 11.08 -6.71 -23.48
CA LYS A 71 10.14 -5.60 -23.18
C LYS A 71 10.39 -5.01 -21.79
N ASN A 72 10.01 -3.73 -21.63
CA ASN A 72 10.05 -3.05 -20.34
C ASN A 72 8.73 -3.28 -19.59
N VAL A 73 8.78 -3.17 -18.26
CA VAL A 73 7.59 -3.24 -17.39
C VAL A 73 6.94 -1.87 -17.30
N PHE A 74 5.61 -1.83 -17.44
CA PHE A 74 4.84 -0.65 -17.11
C PHE A 74 4.61 -0.58 -15.60
N PHE A 75 4.94 0.54 -14.98
CA PHE A 75 4.66 0.80 -13.57
C PHE A 75 4.52 2.30 -13.30
N ARG A 76 3.87 2.62 -12.21
CA ARG A 76 3.83 3.97 -11.63
C ARG A 76 4.36 3.89 -10.21
N ALA A 77 5.31 4.74 -9.88
CA ALA A 77 5.88 4.83 -8.54
C ALA A 77 5.40 6.09 -7.82
N CYS A 78 5.27 5.98 -6.50
CA CYS A 78 5.17 7.15 -5.64
C CYS A 78 6.57 7.73 -5.45
N ASP A 79 6.67 9.04 -5.65
CA ASP A 79 7.88 9.78 -5.34
C ASP A 79 7.92 10.15 -3.85
N GLU A 80 9.10 10.22 -3.30
CA GLU A 80 9.30 10.68 -1.92
C GLU A 80 8.79 12.11 -1.69
N ALA A 81 8.80 12.97 -2.72
CA ALA A 81 8.24 14.32 -2.68
C ALA A 81 6.73 14.34 -2.38
N MET A 82 6.02 13.21 -2.58
CA MET A 82 4.61 13.05 -2.20
C MET A 82 4.42 12.80 -0.70
N ILE A 83 5.49 12.52 0.05
CA ILE A 83 5.47 12.31 1.49
C ILE A 83 5.62 13.66 2.18
N TYR A 84 4.53 14.16 2.76
CA TYR A 84 4.56 15.41 3.48
C TYR A 84 5.13 15.22 4.90
N GLY A 85 6.06 16.10 5.28
CA GLY A 85 6.50 16.21 6.66
C GLY A 85 5.40 16.77 7.58
N SER A 86 5.59 16.63 8.89
CA SER A 86 4.58 16.99 9.91
C SER A 86 4.07 18.41 9.78
N GLU A 87 4.91 19.39 9.46
CA GLU A 87 4.52 20.81 9.32
C GLU A 87 3.54 21.02 8.15
N ARG A 88 3.80 20.41 6.99
CA ARG A 88 2.89 20.49 5.85
C ARG A 88 1.58 19.75 6.10
N LEU A 89 1.62 18.63 6.84
CA LEU A 89 0.42 17.89 7.21
C LEU A 89 -0.49 18.68 8.18
N LYS A 90 0.06 19.62 8.96
CA LYS A 90 -0.74 20.51 9.84
C LYS A 90 -1.59 21.52 9.05
N GLU A 91 -1.27 21.76 7.79
CA GLU A 91 -2.06 22.62 6.90
C GLU A 91 -3.32 21.93 6.38
N LEU A 92 -3.41 20.61 6.52
CA LEU A 92 -4.56 19.81 6.16
C LEU A 92 -5.68 19.94 7.20
N ASP A 93 -6.90 19.63 6.80
CA ASP A 93 -8.02 19.52 7.69
C ASP A 93 -8.10 18.13 8.33
N VAL A 94 -8.98 17.96 9.31
CA VAL A 94 -9.23 16.66 9.95
C VAL A 94 -9.90 15.69 8.97
N ALA A 95 -10.84 16.19 8.17
CA ALA A 95 -11.66 15.40 7.24
C ALA A 95 -11.25 15.69 5.79
N GLU A 96 -10.04 15.28 5.42
CA GLU A 96 -9.58 15.33 4.02
C GLU A 96 -10.17 14.18 3.21
N SER A 97 -10.57 14.46 1.97
CA SER A 97 -10.99 13.42 1.04
C SER A 97 -9.79 12.55 0.65
N VAL A 98 -9.94 11.24 0.75
CA VAL A 98 -8.86 10.30 0.45
C VAL A 98 -9.29 9.22 -0.55
N SER A 99 -8.32 8.76 -1.31
CA SER A 99 -8.46 7.63 -2.24
C SER A 99 -7.52 6.50 -1.82
N MET A 100 -8.03 5.29 -1.84
CA MET A 100 -7.25 4.07 -1.67
C MET A 100 -7.28 3.26 -2.96
N ILE A 101 -6.14 2.73 -3.37
CA ILE A 101 -5.98 1.93 -4.57
C ILE A 101 -5.56 0.52 -4.16
N GLY A 102 -6.33 -0.51 -4.54
CA GLY A 102 -5.99 -1.85 -4.10
C GLY A 102 -6.88 -2.95 -4.65
N TYR A 103 -6.74 -4.14 -4.07
CA TYR A 103 -7.37 -5.38 -4.51
C TYR A 103 -8.18 -6.03 -3.37
N PRO A 104 -9.25 -5.38 -2.89
CA PRO A 104 -10.02 -5.88 -1.75
C PRO A 104 -10.60 -7.26 -2.04
N THR A 105 -10.49 -8.18 -1.08
CA THR A 105 -10.96 -9.57 -1.21
C THR A 105 -10.47 -10.30 -2.46
N GLY A 106 -9.34 -9.86 -3.04
CA GLY A 106 -8.84 -10.36 -4.32
C GLY A 106 -9.69 -9.96 -5.53
N LEU A 107 -10.50 -8.91 -5.39
CA LEU A 107 -11.34 -8.40 -6.46
C LEU A 107 -10.58 -7.33 -7.27
N TRP A 108 -10.52 -7.52 -8.59
CA TRP A 108 -9.94 -6.54 -9.52
C TRP A 108 -10.53 -6.76 -10.92
N ASP A 109 -10.34 -5.80 -11.81
CA ASP A 109 -10.63 -6.00 -13.23
C ASP A 109 -9.59 -6.95 -13.83
N ARG A 110 -9.97 -8.22 -14.01
CA ARG A 110 -9.06 -9.27 -14.51
C ARG A 110 -8.74 -9.10 -15.99
N LEU A 111 -9.61 -8.45 -16.74
CA LEU A 111 -9.41 -8.24 -18.18
C LEU A 111 -8.30 -7.20 -18.40
N HIS A 112 -8.37 -6.07 -17.70
CA HIS A 112 -7.43 -4.97 -17.87
C HIS A 112 -6.36 -4.89 -16.76
N ASN A 113 -6.38 -5.81 -15.80
CA ASN A 113 -5.49 -5.82 -14.63
C ASN A 113 -5.51 -4.49 -13.85
N TYR A 114 -6.70 -3.88 -13.70
CA TYR A 114 -6.85 -2.64 -12.97
C TYR A 114 -7.25 -2.88 -11.51
N PRO A 115 -6.62 -2.14 -10.57
CA PRO A 115 -7.03 -2.13 -9.18
C PRO A 115 -8.37 -1.43 -9.01
N MET A 116 -8.98 -1.62 -7.85
CA MET A 116 -10.15 -0.88 -7.44
C MET A 116 -9.76 0.42 -6.74
N PHE A 117 -10.46 1.50 -7.12
CA PHE A 117 -10.39 2.78 -6.44
C PHE A 117 -11.51 2.88 -5.41
N ARG A 118 -11.17 3.33 -4.22
CA ARG A 118 -12.13 3.60 -3.14
C ARG A 118 -11.93 5.00 -2.63
N HIS A 119 -13.01 5.66 -2.27
CA HIS A 119 -13.01 6.98 -1.68
C HIS A 119 -13.53 6.94 -0.26
N GLY A 120 -13.04 7.85 0.56
CA GLY A 120 -13.44 8.07 1.93
C GLY A 120 -12.82 9.35 2.46
N PHE A 121 -12.72 9.43 3.78
CA PHE A 121 -12.17 10.59 4.45
C PHE A 121 -11.13 10.16 5.49
N THR A 122 -10.24 11.08 5.85
CA THR A 122 -9.44 10.90 7.06
C THR A 122 -10.37 10.94 8.28
N ALA A 123 -10.23 9.96 9.18
CA ALA A 123 -10.98 9.89 10.44
C ALA A 123 -10.15 10.33 11.65
N SER A 124 -8.86 10.59 11.43
CA SER A 124 -7.97 11.28 12.37
C SER A 124 -7.18 12.33 11.60
N HIS A 125 -6.75 13.38 12.30
CA HIS A 125 -5.97 14.45 11.65
C HIS A 125 -4.65 13.89 11.10
N PRO A 126 -4.31 14.10 9.80
CA PRO A 126 -3.13 13.51 9.18
C PRO A 126 -1.80 13.86 9.85
N ALA A 127 -1.70 15.05 10.47
CA ALA A 127 -0.47 15.49 11.14
C ALA A 127 -0.22 14.81 12.48
N TYR A 128 -1.25 14.28 13.16
CA TYR A 128 -1.12 13.69 14.49
C TYR A 128 -1.31 12.18 14.44
N ASP A 129 -0.60 11.47 15.30
CA ASP A 129 -0.70 10.03 15.39
C ASP A 129 -1.94 9.61 16.17
N PHE A 130 -2.62 8.60 15.66
CA PHE A 130 -3.82 8.06 16.27
C PHE A 130 -3.45 6.91 17.22
N ASN A 131 -3.53 7.16 18.53
CA ASN A 131 -3.22 6.24 19.63
C ASN A 131 -1.78 5.70 19.67
N GLU A 132 -1.17 5.41 18.53
CA GLU A 132 0.19 4.85 18.41
C GLU A 132 1.01 5.68 17.41
N ASN A 133 2.31 5.77 17.65
CA ASN A 133 3.24 6.47 16.76
C ASN A 133 3.14 5.94 15.33
N GLY A 134 3.09 6.83 14.38
CA GLY A 134 3.09 6.49 12.95
C GLY A 134 1.80 5.87 12.43
N ILE A 135 0.70 5.92 13.17
CA ILE A 135 -0.60 5.40 12.76
C ILE A 135 -1.57 6.54 12.48
N GLY A 136 -2.39 6.38 11.45
CA GLY A 136 -3.54 7.22 11.16
C GLY A 136 -4.80 6.38 10.94
N LEU A 137 -5.96 7.05 10.95
CA LEU A 137 -7.26 6.43 10.75
C LEU A 137 -7.98 7.04 9.56
N VAL A 138 -8.63 6.20 8.75
CA VAL A 138 -9.51 6.60 7.65
C VAL A 138 -10.89 6.00 7.82
N ASP A 139 -11.92 6.74 7.40
CA ASP A 139 -13.29 6.27 7.24
C ASP A 139 -13.51 5.92 5.78
N MET A 140 -13.43 4.64 5.48
CA MET A 140 -13.70 4.05 4.17
C MET A 140 -13.90 2.55 4.28
N ALA A 141 -14.48 1.96 3.26
CA ALA A 141 -14.69 0.52 3.18
C ALA A 141 -13.33 -0.23 3.12
N CYS A 142 -12.83 -0.67 4.26
CA CYS A 142 -11.61 -1.48 4.38
C CYS A 142 -11.99 -2.94 4.58
N PHE A 143 -11.72 -3.80 3.58
CA PHE A 143 -12.01 -5.23 3.65
C PHE A 143 -10.70 -6.05 3.65
N PRO A 144 -10.76 -7.32 4.09
CA PRO A 144 -9.64 -8.24 3.94
C PRO A 144 -9.07 -8.22 2.51
N GLY A 145 -7.77 -8.29 2.36
CA GLY A 145 -7.08 -8.14 1.07
C GLY A 145 -6.78 -6.69 0.66
N SER A 146 -7.25 -5.69 1.42
CA SER A 146 -6.87 -4.29 1.20
C SER A 146 -5.53 -3.92 1.86
N SER A 147 -4.92 -4.80 2.63
CA SER A 147 -3.60 -4.61 3.23
C SER A 147 -2.54 -4.34 2.16
N GLY A 148 -1.63 -3.40 2.41
CA GLY A 148 -0.64 -2.94 1.44
C GLY A 148 -1.15 -1.86 0.47
N SER A 149 -2.44 -1.54 0.48
CA SER A 149 -3.00 -0.49 -0.38
C SER A 149 -2.51 0.90 0.03
N PRO A 150 -2.01 1.71 -0.91
CA PRO A 150 -1.66 3.09 -0.67
C PRO A 150 -2.90 3.96 -0.50
N ILE A 151 -2.80 4.95 0.39
CA ILE A 151 -3.82 5.96 0.65
C ILE A 151 -3.28 7.32 0.26
N PHE A 152 -4.05 8.06 -0.54
CA PHE A 152 -3.68 9.38 -1.06
C PHE A 152 -4.76 10.42 -0.80
N ILE A 153 -4.34 11.66 -0.63
CA ILE A 153 -5.16 12.83 -0.96
C ILE A 153 -4.90 13.12 -2.44
N LEU A 154 -5.98 13.18 -3.26
CA LEU A 154 -5.90 13.42 -4.70
C LEU A 154 -6.87 14.52 -5.07
N ASP A 155 -6.34 15.74 -5.28
CA ASP A 155 -7.11 16.87 -5.79
C ASP A 155 -6.64 17.20 -7.20
N GLN A 156 -7.53 17.10 -8.18
CA GLN A 156 -7.16 17.25 -9.59
C GLN A 156 -7.51 18.63 -10.18
N ASN A 157 -8.54 19.30 -9.67
CA ASN A 157 -9.09 20.51 -10.25
C ASN A 157 -9.11 21.70 -9.29
N GLY A 158 -8.37 21.60 -8.21
CA GLY A 158 -8.31 22.61 -7.16
C GLY A 158 -8.66 22.06 -5.79
N TYR A 159 -8.29 22.79 -4.76
CA TYR A 159 -8.59 22.47 -3.37
C TYR A 159 -8.71 23.73 -2.54
N THR A 160 -9.29 23.59 -1.35
CA THR A 160 -9.34 24.65 -0.36
C THR A 160 -8.47 24.26 0.82
N ASN A 161 -7.57 25.15 1.24
CA ASN A 161 -6.77 24.88 2.43
C ASN A 161 -7.55 25.21 3.73
N LYS A 162 -7.01 24.80 4.86
CA LYS A 162 -7.58 25.07 6.20
C LYS A 162 -7.85 26.55 6.50
N LYS A 163 -7.16 27.48 5.82
CA LYS A 163 -7.35 28.93 5.98
C LYS A 163 -8.46 29.48 5.07
N GLY A 164 -9.14 28.64 4.32
CA GLY A 164 -10.19 29.04 3.38
C GLY A 164 -9.66 29.60 2.04
N THR A 165 -8.36 29.48 1.77
CA THR A 165 -7.80 29.90 0.47
C THR A 165 -8.13 28.83 -0.58
N HIS A 166 -8.71 29.28 -1.70
CA HIS A 166 -9.06 28.42 -2.83
C HIS A 166 -7.92 28.42 -3.86
N TYR A 167 -7.43 27.24 -4.21
CA TYR A 167 -6.45 26.98 -5.26
C TYR A 167 -7.17 26.40 -6.47
N LEU A 168 -7.57 27.24 -7.41
CA LEU A 168 -8.31 26.83 -8.61
C LEU A 168 -7.34 26.34 -9.69
N GLY A 169 -7.64 25.18 -10.27
CA GLY A 169 -6.83 24.61 -11.35
C GLY A 169 -5.50 24.00 -10.88
N GLU A 170 -5.18 24.02 -9.59
CA GLU A 170 -4.02 23.35 -9.02
C GLU A 170 -4.35 21.91 -8.66
N SER A 171 -3.38 21.03 -8.80
CA SER A 171 -3.49 19.63 -8.36
C SER A 171 -2.64 19.40 -7.13
N ARG A 172 -3.15 18.57 -6.21
CA ARG A 172 -2.44 18.15 -5.01
C ARG A 172 -2.49 16.62 -4.91
N MET A 173 -1.32 15.99 -4.82
CA MET A 173 -1.18 14.57 -4.58
C MET A 173 -0.29 14.35 -3.37
N ILE A 174 -0.86 13.78 -2.31
CA ILE A 174 -0.15 13.51 -1.06
C ILE A 174 -0.29 12.03 -0.74
N PHE A 175 0.83 11.35 -0.59
CA PHE A 175 0.85 9.97 -0.12
C PHE A 175 0.78 9.97 1.41
N LEU A 176 -0.37 9.58 1.96
CA LEU A 176 -0.60 9.56 3.41
C LEU A 176 0.00 8.33 4.08
N GLY A 177 0.00 7.18 3.40
CA GLY A 177 0.51 5.95 3.96
C GLY A 177 -0.09 4.69 3.36
N VAL A 178 0.06 3.58 4.08
CA VAL A 178 -0.30 2.23 3.64
C VAL A 178 -1.28 1.59 4.62
N LEU A 179 -2.41 1.13 4.13
CA LEU A 179 -3.40 0.41 4.92
C LEU A 179 -2.81 -0.90 5.44
N PHE A 180 -3.03 -1.22 6.71
CA PHE A 180 -2.55 -2.49 7.27
C PHE A 180 -3.58 -3.25 8.10
N ALA A 181 -4.59 -2.59 8.65
CA ALA A 181 -5.60 -3.20 9.52
C ALA A 181 -6.92 -2.44 9.45
N GLY A 182 -7.96 -3.05 9.96
CA GLY A 182 -9.24 -2.41 10.20
C GLY A 182 -9.88 -2.95 11.47
N PRO A 183 -10.52 -2.11 12.29
CA PRO A 183 -11.24 -2.58 13.46
C PRO A 183 -12.46 -3.41 13.06
N THR A 184 -12.74 -4.43 13.85
CA THR A 184 -13.89 -5.33 13.67
C THR A 184 -14.82 -5.22 14.85
N MET A 185 -16.11 -5.48 14.62
CA MET A 185 -17.14 -5.59 15.63
C MET A 185 -17.69 -7.02 15.66
N ASN A 186 -17.86 -7.57 16.86
CA ASN A 186 -18.51 -8.86 17.01
C ASN A 186 -20.02 -8.72 16.81
N ILE A 187 -20.57 -9.52 15.93
CA ILE A 187 -22.01 -9.67 15.76
C ILE A 187 -22.43 -10.99 16.38
N ASN A 188 -23.31 -10.94 17.38
CA ASN A 188 -23.90 -12.12 17.99
C ASN A 188 -25.21 -12.44 17.26
N GLY A 189 -25.26 -13.57 16.57
CA GLY A 189 -26.50 -14.13 16.00
C GLY A 189 -27.04 -15.23 16.88
N GLN A 190 -28.35 -15.25 17.10
CA GLN A 190 -29.02 -16.37 17.75
C GLN A 190 -29.58 -17.30 16.67
N ILE A 191 -29.15 -18.56 16.69
CA ILE A 191 -29.74 -19.61 15.87
C ILE A 191 -30.91 -20.18 16.69
N THR A 192 -32.14 -19.98 16.23
CA THR A 192 -33.31 -20.61 16.83
C THR A 192 -33.49 -21.97 16.17
N ILE A 193 -33.30 -23.06 16.95
CA ILE A 193 -33.62 -24.42 16.52
C ILE A 193 -35.05 -24.68 16.98
N VAL A 194 -35.94 -24.92 16.04
CA VAL A 194 -37.33 -25.28 16.34
C VAL A 194 -37.40 -26.80 16.51
N ASP A 195 -37.97 -27.24 17.65
CA ASP A 195 -38.32 -28.63 18.00
C ASP A 195 -37.22 -29.72 18.00
N ILE A 196 -36.17 -29.53 18.78
CA ILE A 196 -35.42 -30.66 19.34
C ILE A 196 -35.26 -30.41 20.85
N PRO A 197 -35.71 -31.36 21.72
CA PRO A 197 -35.67 -31.18 23.16
C PRO A 197 -34.27 -31.46 23.70
N THR A 198 -33.31 -30.58 23.42
CA THR A 198 -32.00 -30.58 24.04
C THR A 198 -31.60 -29.15 24.36
N GLN A 199 -31.29 -28.89 25.61
CA GLN A 199 -30.94 -27.58 26.17
C GLN A 199 -29.55 -27.08 25.69
N GLN A 200 -29.27 -27.00 24.40
CA GLN A 200 -28.09 -26.39 23.86
C GLN A 200 -28.48 -25.20 22.98
N HIS A 201 -28.26 -23.99 23.48
CA HIS A 201 -28.35 -22.79 22.68
C HIS A 201 -27.04 -22.66 21.84
N ALA A 202 -27.16 -22.82 20.54
CA ALA A 202 -26.06 -22.53 19.63
C ALA A 202 -26.00 -21.00 19.41
N ILE A 203 -24.90 -20.38 19.82
CA ILE A 203 -24.62 -18.96 19.54
C ILE A 203 -23.63 -18.89 18.38
N ALA A 204 -24.04 -18.29 17.27
CA ALA A 204 -23.12 -17.95 16.20
C ALA A 204 -22.54 -16.57 16.46
N GLN A 205 -21.21 -16.49 16.59
CA GLN A 205 -20.48 -15.22 16.63
C GLN A 205 -19.88 -14.95 15.26
N SER A 206 -20.11 -13.76 14.75
CA SER A 206 -19.50 -13.29 13.51
C SER A 206 -18.82 -11.95 13.75
N GLN A 207 -17.75 -11.68 13.02
CA GLN A 207 -17.08 -10.38 13.03
C GLN A 207 -17.38 -9.63 11.74
N THR A 208 -17.67 -8.35 11.86
CA THR A 208 -17.83 -7.47 10.71
C THR A 208 -16.91 -6.27 10.80
N MET A 209 -16.44 -5.78 9.66
CA MET A 209 -15.67 -4.53 9.55
C MET A 209 -16.62 -3.34 9.75
N ILE A 210 -16.14 -2.29 10.41
CA ILE A 210 -16.94 -1.09 10.70
C ILE A 210 -16.59 0.10 9.82
N ASN A 211 -16.10 -0.17 8.59
CA ASN A 211 -15.70 0.84 7.60
C ASN A 211 -14.60 1.81 8.05
N LEU A 212 -13.81 1.42 9.04
CA LEU A 212 -12.63 2.16 9.45
C LEU A 212 -11.37 1.39 9.04
N GLY A 213 -10.30 2.11 8.74
CA GLY A 213 -9.00 1.54 8.40
C GLY A 213 -7.85 2.23 9.12
N TYR A 214 -6.96 1.42 9.70
CA TYR A 214 -5.68 1.90 10.20
C TYR A 214 -4.66 1.90 9.09
N TYR A 215 -3.92 3.00 8.95
CA TYR A 215 -2.81 3.07 8.01
C TYR A 215 -1.51 3.46 8.71
N ILE A 216 -0.40 2.89 8.22
CA ILE A 216 0.94 3.30 8.60
C ILE A 216 1.26 4.56 7.81
N LYS A 217 1.56 5.66 8.50
CA LYS A 217 1.83 6.95 7.88
C LYS A 217 3.07 6.90 7.00
N ALA A 218 3.03 7.62 5.88
CA ALA A 218 4.08 7.59 4.87
C ALA A 218 5.46 8.02 5.41
N TYR A 219 5.53 8.89 6.41
CA TYR A 219 6.80 9.29 7.00
C TYR A 219 7.57 8.12 7.65
N GLU A 220 6.88 7.07 8.10
CA GLU A 220 7.53 5.87 8.63
C GLU A 220 8.41 5.18 7.56
N LEU A 221 8.07 5.33 6.27
CA LEU A 221 8.86 4.80 5.17
C LEU A 221 10.24 5.45 5.06
N LEU A 222 10.38 6.68 5.54
CA LEU A 222 11.65 7.39 5.52
C LEU A 222 12.72 6.72 6.39
N LYS A 223 12.31 5.85 7.33
CA LYS A 223 13.25 5.02 8.11
C LYS A 223 13.99 3.99 7.26
N PHE A 224 13.45 3.64 6.08
CA PHE A 224 14.14 2.77 5.13
C PHE A 224 15.29 3.45 4.37
N ARG A 225 15.38 4.79 4.37
CA ARG A 225 16.40 5.54 3.63
C ARG A 225 17.82 5.10 3.95
N GLU A 226 18.13 4.96 5.24
CA GLU A 226 19.50 4.58 5.65
C GLU A 226 19.83 3.16 5.22
N ILE A 227 18.87 2.25 5.30
CA ILE A 227 19.04 0.87 4.84
C ILE A 227 19.31 0.85 3.35
N ILE A 228 18.46 1.52 2.57
CA ILE A 228 18.61 1.62 1.10
C ILE A 228 19.94 2.27 0.71
N LYS A 229 20.34 3.33 1.42
CA LYS A 229 21.63 4.00 1.16
C LYS A 229 22.81 3.07 1.42
N ASN A 230 22.79 2.38 2.54
CA ASN A 230 23.87 1.44 2.90
C ASN A 230 23.98 0.30 1.88
N ASP A 231 22.84 -0.27 1.44
CA ASP A 231 22.82 -1.32 0.41
C ASP A 231 23.42 -0.82 -0.91
N ILE A 232 23.10 0.41 -1.33
CA ILE A 232 23.65 1.01 -2.55
C ILE A 232 25.17 1.20 -2.40
N ASP A 233 25.62 1.79 -1.29
CA ASP A 233 27.04 2.03 -1.03
C ASP A 233 27.85 0.72 -1.00
N GLU A 234 27.27 -0.36 -0.48
CA GLU A 234 27.88 -1.69 -0.49
C GLU A 234 27.98 -2.27 -1.90
N ASP A 235 26.93 -2.16 -2.70
CA ASP A 235 26.92 -2.63 -4.08
C ASP A 235 27.94 -1.87 -4.95
N GLU A 236 28.07 -0.56 -4.77
CA GLU A 236 29.06 0.24 -5.48
C GLU A 236 30.50 -0.17 -5.12
N ARG A 237 30.77 -0.42 -3.82
CA ARG A 237 32.08 -0.90 -3.37
C ARG A 237 32.40 -2.27 -3.97
N ARG A 238 31.46 -3.21 -4.01
CA ARG A 238 31.66 -4.54 -4.63
C ARG A 238 32.03 -4.41 -6.10
N ARG A 239 31.26 -3.63 -6.88
CA ARG A 239 31.54 -3.39 -8.31
C ARG A 239 32.91 -2.74 -8.55
N SER A 240 33.31 -1.79 -7.70
CA SER A 240 34.61 -1.16 -7.79
C SER A 240 35.79 -2.13 -7.51
N HIS A 241 35.59 -3.07 -6.58
CA HIS A 241 36.59 -4.12 -6.30
C HIS A 241 36.70 -5.14 -7.45
N GLU A 242 35.56 -5.53 -8.07
CA GLU A 242 35.58 -6.44 -9.21
C GLU A 242 36.24 -5.84 -10.44
N GLN A 243 36.04 -4.55 -10.70
CA GLN A 243 36.69 -3.83 -11.82
C GLN A 243 38.21 -3.64 -11.63
N ASN A 244 38.69 -3.53 -10.38
CA ASN A 244 40.10 -3.38 -10.07
C ASN A 244 40.86 -4.73 -9.99
N SER A 245 40.14 -5.85 -10.09
CA SER A 245 40.69 -7.22 -10.02
C SER A 245 40.86 -7.87 -11.41
N HIS A 246 40.56 -7.14 -12.47
CA HIS A 246 40.78 -7.48 -13.89
C HIS A 246 41.71 -6.48 -14.55
#